data_16adc41d5b5d336e71162d83b4dfc2fe
#
_entry.id   16adc41d5b5d336e71162d83b4dfc2fe
#
_cell.length_a   1.000
_cell.length_b   1.000
_cell.length_c   1.000
_cell.angle_alpha   90.00
_cell.angle_beta   90.00
_cell.angle_gamma   90.00
#
_symmetry.space_group_name_H-M   'P 1'
#
loop_
_entity.id
_entity.type
_entity.pdbx_description
1 polymer ?
#
loop_
_entity_poly.entity_id
_entity_poly.type
_entity_poly.pdbx_seq_one_letter_code
_entity_poly.pdbx_strand_id
1 'polypeptide(L)'
;MKIQFAVVLGVLALAAVIYGCGKSEKTGGSGGSGPAKVTGQPTTTPSGLQYWDIVVGTGPTAVPGNMVKVHYSGYLTTGEKFDSSRDRGEPFSFPLGAGQVIKGWDEGVAGMKVGGQRQLRIPPELGYGAAGAGGAIPPNATLIFDVELLDAGK
;
A
#
# COMPACT_ATOMS: atom_id res chain seq x y z
N MET A 1 -3.99 -61.46 37.09
CA MET A 1 -4.87 -61.99 36.10
C MET A 1 -6.18 -61.21 36.08
N LYS A 2 -6.19 -60.02 35.61
CA LYS A 2 -7.37 -59.34 35.14
C LYS A 2 -6.89 -58.12 34.37
N ILE A 3 -7.08 -58.24 33.12
CA ILE A 3 -6.79 -57.29 32.11
C ILE A 3 -7.69 -56.09 32.34
N GLN A 4 -7.10 -55.03 32.80
CA GLN A 4 -7.79 -53.76 32.82
C GLN A 4 -7.76 -53.22 31.40
N PHE A 5 -8.89 -53.28 30.78
CA PHE A 5 -9.16 -52.50 29.62
C PHE A 5 -9.08 -51.04 30.00
N ALA A 6 -7.94 -50.47 29.78
CA ALA A 6 -7.90 -49.04 29.65
C ALA A 6 -8.72 -48.69 28.42
N VAL A 7 -9.92 -48.31 28.64
CA VAL A 7 -10.70 -47.57 27.65
C VAL A 7 -9.94 -46.28 27.45
N VAL A 8 -9.07 -46.31 26.48
CA VAL A 8 -8.63 -45.11 25.89
C VAL A 8 -9.88 -44.54 25.24
N LEU A 9 -10.60 -43.76 26.00
CA LEU A 9 -11.49 -42.79 25.40
C LEU A 9 -10.58 -41.96 24.51
N GLY A 10 -10.60 -42.29 23.27
CA GLY A 10 -10.12 -41.39 22.25
C GLY A 10 -10.89 -40.09 22.44
N VAL A 11 -10.24 -39.19 23.08
CA VAL A 11 -10.56 -37.82 22.88
C VAL A 11 -10.36 -37.65 21.36
N LEU A 12 -11.43 -37.80 20.65
CA LEU A 12 -11.55 -37.12 19.37
C LEU A 12 -11.31 -35.66 19.73
N ALA A 13 -10.07 -35.27 19.76
CA ALA A 13 -9.75 -33.93 19.42
C ALA A 13 -10.39 -33.79 18.05
N LEU A 14 -11.60 -33.27 18.02
CA LEU A 14 -12.06 -32.52 16.91
C LEU A 14 -11.00 -31.47 16.75
N ALA A 15 -9.98 -31.79 16.01
CA ALA A 15 -9.29 -30.80 15.26
C ALA A 15 -10.40 -30.23 14.39
N ALA A 16 -11.05 -29.23 14.90
CA ALA A 16 -11.66 -28.27 14.05
C ALA A 16 -10.50 -27.84 13.16
N VAL A 17 -10.33 -28.56 12.10
CA VAL A 17 -9.71 -28.01 10.92
C VAL A 17 -10.61 -26.86 10.62
N ILE A 18 -10.28 -25.75 11.22
CA ILE A 18 -10.66 -24.49 10.70
C ILE A 18 -10.01 -24.52 9.33
N TYR A 19 -10.72 -25.06 8.38
CA TYR A 19 -10.59 -24.60 7.05
C TYR A 19 -10.90 -23.13 7.18
N GLY A 20 -9.90 -22.39 7.59
CA GLY A 20 -9.81 -21.04 7.19
C GLY A 20 -9.93 -21.12 5.69
N CYS A 21 -11.15 -20.98 5.18
CA CYS A 21 -11.32 -20.47 3.87
C CYS A 21 -10.32 -19.34 3.80
N GLY A 22 -9.28 -19.52 3.04
CA GLY A 22 -8.51 -18.42 2.56
C GLY A 22 -9.47 -17.57 1.76
N LYS A 23 -10.33 -16.85 2.45
CA LYS A 23 -10.79 -15.60 1.96
C LYS A 23 -9.50 -14.86 1.74
N SER A 24 -9.10 -14.79 0.50
CA SER A 24 -8.41 -13.63 0.03
C SER A 24 -9.29 -12.49 0.50
N GLU A 25 -9.06 -12.03 1.71
CA GLU A 25 -9.52 -10.73 2.07
C GLU A 25 -8.81 -9.82 1.11
N LYS A 26 -9.51 -9.51 0.04
CA LYS A 26 -9.31 -8.23 -0.59
C LYS A 26 -9.52 -7.25 0.55
N THR A 27 -8.46 -6.92 1.22
CA THR A 27 -8.39 -5.71 2.03
C THR A 27 -8.44 -4.54 1.07
N GLY A 28 -9.49 -4.55 0.29
CA GLY A 28 -9.95 -3.41 -0.45
C GLY A 28 -10.64 -2.51 0.52
N GLY A 29 -10.01 -1.41 0.83
CA GLY A 29 -10.67 -0.29 1.45
C GLY A 29 -11.04 -0.53 2.90
N SER A 30 -10.07 -0.50 3.76
CA SER A 30 -10.35 -0.18 5.14
C SER A 30 -10.87 1.24 5.19
N GLY A 31 -12.10 1.41 5.62
CA GLY A 31 -12.60 2.69 6.13
C GLY A 31 -11.91 3.06 7.44
N GLY A 32 -10.62 2.76 7.56
CA GLY A 32 -9.78 3.19 8.64
C GLY A 32 -9.39 4.65 8.45
N SER A 33 -9.48 5.45 9.48
CA SER A 33 -9.10 6.86 9.47
C SER A 33 -7.58 7.01 9.55
N GLY A 34 -6.84 6.55 8.54
CA GLY A 34 -5.39 6.70 8.51
C GLY A 34 -4.71 5.81 7.47
N PRO A 35 -3.40 5.96 7.28
CA PRO A 35 -2.65 5.15 6.34
C PRO A 35 -2.59 3.69 6.77
N ALA A 36 -2.37 2.81 5.80
CA ALA A 36 -2.20 1.40 6.05
C ALA A 36 -1.06 1.15 7.04
N LYS A 37 -1.27 0.21 7.95
CA LYS A 37 -0.21 -0.19 8.88
C LYS A 37 0.80 -1.03 8.14
N VAL A 38 2.03 -0.59 8.13
CA VAL A 38 3.15 -1.32 7.56
C VAL A 38 4.09 -1.81 8.66
N THR A 39 4.76 -2.90 8.43
CA THR A 39 5.71 -3.50 9.36
C THR A 39 7.04 -3.75 8.64
N GLY A 40 8.10 -3.86 9.43
CA GLY A 40 9.44 -4.07 8.91
C GLY A 40 10.13 -2.80 8.44
N GLN A 41 11.33 -2.97 7.93
CA GLN A 41 12.14 -1.86 7.44
C GLN A 41 11.69 -1.43 6.05
N PRO A 42 11.59 -0.13 5.80
CA PRO A 42 11.33 0.37 4.47
C PRO A 42 12.53 0.14 3.53
N THR A 43 12.26 0.10 2.24
CA THR A 43 13.28 0.37 1.25
C THR A 43 13.49 1.88 1.19
N THR A 44 14.72 2.31 1.33
CA THR A 44 15.10 3.73 1.28
C THR A 44 15.91 3.98 0.02
N THR A 45 15.49 4.95 -0.77
CA THR A 45 16.20 5.36 -1.97
C THR A 45 17.28 6.40 -1.64
N PRO A 46 18.25 6.61 -2.52
CA PRO A 46 19.29 7.64 -2.32
C PRO A 46 18.72 9.06 -2.18
N SER A 47 17.54 9.33 -2.73
CA SER A 47 16.86 10.63 -2.60
C SER A 47 16.18 10.85 -1.25
N GLY A 48 16.07 9.80 -0.42
CA GLY A 48 15.41 9.85 0.87
C GLY A 48 13.97 9.36 0.87
N LEU A 49 13.45 8.91 -0.27
CA LEU A 49 12.15 8.25 -0.34
C LEU A 49 12.19 6.93 0.42
N GLN A 50 11.17 6.67 1.22
CA GLN A 50 10.96 5.40 1.89
C GLN A 50 9.68 4.75 1.38
N TYR A 51 9.70 3.44 1.17
CA TYR A 51 8.51 2.72 0.79
C TYR A 51 8.46 1.30 1.34
N TRP A 52 7.25 0.79 1.45
CA TRP A 52 6.95 -0.58 1.85
C TRP A 52 6.06 -1.21 0.78
N ASP A 53 6.45 -2.36 0.28
CA ASP A 53 5.58 -3.18 -0.56
C ASP A 53 4.61 -3.96 0.33
N ILE A 54 3.34 -3.57 0.31
CA ILE A 54 2.27 -4.23 1.07
C ILE A 54 1.83 -5.48 0.31
N VAL A 55 1.63 -5.34 -1.00
CA VAL A 55 1.35 -6.42 -1.93
C VAL A 55 2.26 -6.26 -3.14
N VAL A 56 2.96 -7.32 -3.49
CA VAL A 56 3.71 -7.36 -4.76
C VAL A 56 2.78 -7.86 -5.85
N GLY A 57 2.54 -7.02 -6.84
CA GLY A 57 1.69 -7.37 -7.99
C GLY A 57 2.33 -8.44 -8.87
N THR A 58 1.52 -8.99 -9.75
CA THR A 58 1.92 -10.06 -10.70
C THR A 58 1.86 -9.60 -12.15
N GLY A 59 1.35 -8.42 -12.41
CA GLY A 59 1.21 -7.86 -13.75
C GLY A 59 2.46 -7.13 -14.25
N PRO A 60 2.35 -6.38 -15.33
CA PRO A 60 3.45 -5.61 -15.90
C PRO A 60 4.03 -4.63 -14.90
N THR A 61 5.32 -4.36 -15.02
CA THR A 61 6.04 -3.40 -14.18
C THR A 61 5.88 -1.98 -14.72
N ALA A 62 5.59 -1.05 -13.83
CA ALA A 62 5.56 0.37 -14.15
C ALA A 62 6.99 0.87 -14.44
N VAL A 63 7.17 1.45 -15.61
CA VAL A 63 8.46 2.01 -16.05
C VAL A 63 8.28 3.46 -16.47
N PRO A 64 9.31 4.31 -16.28
CA PRO A 64 9.28 5.69 -16.77
C PRO A 64 9.00 5.75 -18.26
N GLY A 65 8.15 6.71 -18.67
CA GLY A 65 7.71 6.88 -20.03
C GLY A 65 6.34 6.27 -20.34
N ASN A 66 5.83 5.41 -19.49
CA ASN A 66 4.52 4.81 -19.66
C ASN A 66 3.44 5.60 -18.91
N MET A 67 2.22 5.57 -19.44
CA MET A 67 1.05 6.04 -18.73
C MET A 67 0.66 4.99 -17.69
N VAL A 68 0.57 5.38 -16.44
CA VAL A 68 0.15 4.50 -15.35
C VAL A 68 -1.18 4.96 -14.76
N LYS A 69 -1.92 4.02 -14.21
CA LYS A 69 -3.20 4.26 -13.54
C LYS A 69 -3.14 3.70 -12.14
N VAL A 70 -3.46 4.54 -11.16
CA VAL A 70 -3.39 4.19 -9.74
C VAL A 70 -4.65 4.61 -9.00
N HIS A 71 -4.96 3.88 -7.94
CA HIS A 71 -5.73 4.40 -6.82
C HIS A 71 -4.78 4.78 -5.69
N TYR A 72 -5.07 5.86 -5.00
CA TYR A 72 -4.26 6.32 -3.88
C TYR A 72 -5.09 6.96 -2.79
N SER A 73 -4.53 6.96 -1.60
CA SER A 73 -4.96 7.78 -0.47
C SER A 73 -3.75 8.45 0.14
N GLY A 74 -3.81 9.75 0.30
CA GLY A 74 -2.73 10.57 0.83
C GLY A 74 -3.03 11.05 2.24
N TYR A 75 -2.03 10.97 3.11
CA TYR A 75 -2.11 11.33 4.52
C TYR A 75 -0.94 12.21 4.94
N LEU A 76 -1.21 13.04 5.93
CA LEU A 76 -0.16 13.69 6.71
C LEU A 76 0.39 12.72 7.77
N THR A 77 1.53 13.02 8.35
CA THR A 77 2.12 12.21 9.43
C THR A 77 1.25 12.17 10.69
N THR A 78 0.32 13.08 10.82
CA THR A 78 -0.71 13.09 11.87
C THR A 78 -1.78 12.01 11.66
N GLY A 79 -1.82 11.38 10.47
CA GLY A 79 -2.84 10.44 10.06
C GLY A 79 -4.04 11.08 9.35
N GLU A 80 -4.08 12.40 9.23
CA GLU A 80 -5.13 13.12 8.52
C GLU A 80 -5.03 12.89 7.02
N LYS A 81 -6.13 12.43 6.43
CA LYS A 81 -6.25 12.24 4.98
C LYS A 81 -6.50 13.59 4.30
N PHE A 82 -5.66 13.94 3.33
CA PHE A 82 -5.80 15.18 2.58
C PHE A 82 -6.32 14.98 1.16
N ASP A 83 -6.18 13.78 0.59
CA ASP A 83 -6.66 13.48 -0.75
C ASP A 83 -6.83 11.97 -0.93
N SER A 84 -7.74 11.55 -1.81
CA SER A 84 -7.94 10.16 -2.18
C SER A 84 -8.69 10.05 -3.50
N SER A 85 -8.14 9.28 -4.41
CA SER A 85 -8.83 8.92 -5.67
C SER A 85 -10.01 7.99 -5.42
N ARG A 86 -9.96 7.21 -4.35
CA ARG A 86 -11.05 6.30 -3.97
C ARG A 86 -12.29 7.06 -3.52
N ASP A 87 -12.11 8.18 -2.83
CA ASP A 87 -13.20 9.05 -2.39
C ASP A 87 -13.90 9.72 -3.60
N ARG A 88 -13.16 9.95 -4.68
CA ARG A 88 -13.71 10.47 -5.93
C ARG A 88 -14.32 9.39 -6.83
N GLY A 89 -14.08 8.12 -6.54
CA GLY A 89 -14.54 6.99 -7.34
C GLY A 89 -13.86 6.83 -8.70
N GLU A 90 -12.75 7.54 -8.95
CA GLU A 90 -12.00 7.49 -10.20
C GLU A 90 -10.52 7.26 -9.97
N PRO A 91 -9.89 6.32 -10.71
CA PRO A 91 -8.44 6.17 -10.70
C PRO A 91 -7.76 7.41 -11.28
N PHE A 92 -6.56 7.65 -10.83
CA PHE A 92 -5.70 8.71 -11.32
C PHE A 92 -4.69 8.16 -12.33
N SER A 93 -4.63 8.77 -13.50
CA SER A 93 -3.69 8.39 -14.56
C SER A 93 -2.67 9.51 -14.77
N PHE A 94 -1.41 9.13 -14.90
CA PHE A 94 -0.34 10.10 -15.17
C PHE A 94 0.82 9.42 -15.92
N PRO A 95 1.59 10.21 -16.72
CA PRO A 95 2.81 9.70 -17.33
C PRO A 95 3.91 9.58 -16.27
N LEU A 96 4.40 8.36 -16.07
CA LEU A 96 5.42 8.09 -15.06
C LEU A 96 6.76 8.66 -15.50
N GLY A 97 7.45 9.35 -14.59
CA GLY A 97 8.76 9.93 -14.84
C GLY A 97 8.77 11.22 -15.67
N ALA A 98 7.60 11.77 -16.00
CA ALA A 98 7.50 12.98 -16.81
C ALA A 98 7.47 14.29 -15.99
N GLY A 99 7.55 14.20 -14.66
CA GLY A 99 7.47 15.38 -13.79
C GLY A 99 6.07 16.00 -13.69
N GLN A 100 5.04 15.25 -14.05
CA GLN A 100 3.64 15.69 -13.95
C GLN A 100 3.07 15.53 -12.53
N VAL A 101 3.75 14.78 -11.71
CA VAL A 101 3.42 14.51 -10.30
C VAL A 101 4.64 14.83 -9.43
N ILE A 102 4.46 14.81 -8.11
CA ILE A 102 5.59 15.03 -7.19
C ILE A 102 6.67 13.97 -7.42
N LYS A 103 7.92 14.34 -7.18
CA LYS A 103 9.08 13.48 -7.43
C LYS A 103 9.00 12.13 -6.71
N GLY A 104 8.45 12.14 -5.49
CA GLY A 104 8.25 10.91 -4.71
C GLY A 104 7.35 9.89 -5.41
N TRP A 105 6.41 10.34 -6.21
CA TRP A 105 5.55 9.46 -7.02
C TRP A 105 6.28 8.94 -8.26
N ASP A 106 6.94 9.81 -9.01
CA ASP A 106 7.73 9.38 -10.18
C ASP A 106 8.78 8.34 -9.81
N GLU A 107 9.36 8.45 -8.63
CA GLU A 107 10.35 7.51 -8.12
C GLU A 107 9.69 6.29 -7.44
N GLY A 108 8.65 6.53 -6.62
CA GLY A 108 8.04 5.48 -5.80
C GLY A 108 7.10 4.54 -6.54
N VAL A 109 6.43 5.01 -7.58
CA VAL A 109 5.55 4.17 -8.42
C VAL A 109 6.35 3.37 -9.43
N ALA A 110 7.50 3.86 -9.86
CA ALA A 110 8.40 3.13 -10.73
C ALA A 110 8.84 1.80 -10.06
N GLY A 111 8.77 0.72 -10.82
CA GLY A 111 9.08 -0.61 -10.33
C GLY A 111 7.93 -1.35 -9.65
N MET A 112 6.78 -0.70 -9.42
CA MET A 112 5.57 -1.40 -9.01
C MET A 112 5.05 -2.29 -10.14
N LYS A 113 4.44 -3.41 -9.77
CA LYS A 113 3.73 -4.28 -10.71
C LYS A 113 2.23 -4.08 -10.58
N VAL A 114 1.51 -4.22 -11.68
CA VAL A 114 0.05 -4.15 -11.69
C VAL A 114 -0.55 -5.16 -10.70
N GLY A 115 -1.50 -4.71 -9.91
CA GLY A 115 -2.06 -5.46 -8.80
C GLY A 115 -1.30 -5.28 -7.48
N GLY A 116 -0.17 -4.59 -7.48
CA GLY A 116 0.63 -4.30 -6.29
C GLY A 116 0.08 -3.11 -5.50
N GLN A 117 0.39 -3.13 -4.22
CA GLN A 117 0.12 -2.03 -3.28
C GLN A 117 1.40 -1.64 -2.58
N ARG A 118 1.69 -0.35 -2.54
CA ARG A 118 2.88 0.21 -1.93
C ARG A 118 2.53 1.44 -1.11
N GLN A 119 3.09 1.51 0.09
CA GLN A 119 3.04 2.74 0.87
C GLN A 119 4.31 3.55 0.61
N LEU A 120 4.13 4.82 0.30
CA LEU A 120 5.21 5.77 0.10
C LEU A 120 5.27 6.73 1.27
N ARG A 121 6.44 6.93 1.83
CA ARG A 121 6.72 8.03 2.76
C ARG A 121 7.64 9.02 2.07
N ILE A 122 7.08 10.16 1.75
CA ILE A 122 7.70 11.14 0.87
C ILE A 122 8.16 12.33 1.70
N PRO A 123 9.47 12.59 1.79
CA PRO A 123 9.96 13.77 2.46
C PRO A 123 9.58 15.04 1.69
N PRO A 124 9.59 16.22 2.34
CA PRO A 124 9.16 17.46 1.70
C PRO A 124 9.87 17.78 0.38
N GLU A 125 11.15 17.44 0.27
CA GLU A 125 11.98 17.70 -0.92
C GLU A 125 11.49 16.92 -2.15
N LEU A 126 10.81 15.79 -1.94
CA LEU A 126 10.22 14.96 -3.00
C LEU A 126 8.71 15.17 -3.12
N GLY A 127 8.14 16.04 -2.31
CA GLY A 127 6.73 16.38 -2.29
C GLY A 127 6.51 17.85 -2.64
N TYR A 128 5.84 18.56 -1.75
CA TYR A 128 5.46 19.96 -1.98
C TYR A 128 6.41 20.96 -1.33
N GLY A 129 7.47 20.50 -0.67
CA GLY A 129 8.56 21.30 -0.14
C GLY A 129 8.13 22.34 0.91
N ALA A 130 8.87 23.43 0.96
CA ALA A 130 8.64 24.53 1.91
C ALA A 130 7.37 25.35 1.60
N ALA A 131 6.82 25.25 0.39
CA ALA A 131 5.62 25.97 0.00
C ALA A 131 4.33 25.27 0.44
N GLY A 132 4.35 23.93 0.61
CA GLY A 132 3.16 23.15 0.82
C GLY A 132 2.21 23.14 -0.39
N ALA A 133 0.97 22.73 -0.20
CA ALA A 133 -0.05 22.73 -1.25
C ALA A 133 -1.40 23.18 -0.68
N GLY A 134 -1.80 24.39 -1.05
CA GLY A 134 -3.08 24.97 -0.63
C GLY A 134 -3.25 24.97 0.90
N GLY A 135 -4.48 24.83 1.37
CA GLY A 135 -4.79 24.71 2.80
C GLY A 135 -4.66 23.32 3.37
N ALA A 136 -4.41 22.30 2.53
CA ALA A 136 -4.46 20.89 2.92
C ALA A 136 -3.08 20.33 3.32
N ILE A 137 -2.00 20.81 2.70
CA ILE A 137 -0.63 20.35 2.95
C ILE A 137 0.20 21.51 3.48
N PRO A 138 0.63 21.44 4.76
CA PRO A 138 1.45 22.49 5.35
C PRO A 138 2.85 22.51 4.73
N PRO A 139 3.58 23.63 4.92
CA PRO A 139 4.99 23.71 4.53
C PRO A 139 5.84 22.64 5.22
N ASN A 140 6.81 22.12 4.50
CA ASN A 140 7.75 21.10 4.98
C ASN A 140 7.07 19.82 5.51
N ALA A 141 5.94 19.42 4.91
CA ALA A 141 5.23 18.24 5.31
C ALA A 141 5.81 16.97 4.68
N THR A 142 6.02 15.96 5.50
CA THR A 142 6.23 14.58 5.04
C THR A 142 4.87 13.98 4.71
N LEU A 143 4.74 13.35 3.55
CA LEU A 143 3.51 12.78 3.05
C LEU A 143 3.56 11.26 3.10
N ILE A 144 2.40 10.64 3.36
CA ILE A 144 2.23 9.19 3.32
C ILE A 144 1.15 8.89 2.28
N PHE A 145 1.49 8.07 1.30
CA PHE A 145 0.54 7.62 0.28
C PHE A 145 0.43 6.12 0.28
N ASP A 146 -0.79 5.63 0.35
CA ASP A 146 -1.11 4.25 0.03
C ASP A 146 -1.50 4.20 -1.45
N VAL A 147 -0.71 3.52 -2.25
CA VAL A 147 -0.85 3.47 -3.71
C VAL A 147 -1.11 2.05 -4.18
N GLU A 148 -2.11 1.88 -5.03
CA GLU A 148 -2.39 0.65 -5.75
C GLU A 148 -2.23 0.87 -7.24
N LEU A 149 -1.40 0.07 -7.90
CA LEU A 149 -1.20 0.16 -9.34
C LEU A 149 -2.23 -0.70 -10.08
N LEU A 150 -3.04 -0.05 -10.91
CA LEU A 150 -4.10 -0.69 -11.67
C LEU A 150 -3.70 -1.00 -13.11
N ASP A 151 -2.88 -0.13 -13.71
CA ASP A 151 -2.40 -0.26 -15.08
C ASP A 151 -1.01 0.37 -15.18
N ALA A 152 -0.14 -0.25 -15.94
CA ALA A 152 1.23 0.24 -16.16
C ALA A 152 1.48 0.68 -17.61
N GLY A 153 0.44 0.78 -18.41
CA GLY A 153 0.52 1.11 -19.83
C GLY A 153 1.21 0.00 -20.66
N LYS A 154 1.33 0.25 -21.92
CA LYS A 154 2.08 -0.56 -22.89
C LYS A 154 3.19 0.28 -23.51
#